data_c14edefe861db517a7f7dbfbb56db945
#
_entry.id   c14edefe861db517a7f7dbfbb56db945
#
_cell.length_a   1.000
_cell.length_b   1.000
_cell.length_c   1.000
_cell.angle_alpha   90.00
_cell.angle_beta   90.00
_cell.angle_gamma   90.00
#
_symmetry.space_group_name_H-M   'P 1'
#
loop_
_entity.id
_entity.type
_entity.pdbx_description
1 polymer ?
#
loop_
_entity_poly.entity_id
_entity_poly.type
_entity_poly.pdbx_seq_one_letter_code
_entity_poly.pdbx_strand_id
1 'polypeptide(L)' 'MKHLDIKQIQEIIPHRHPFLLLDYVEDYEPGEYAVAYKCVSYREEFFAGHFPQEPVMPGVLIVEALAQAGAVAILS' A
#
# COMPACT_ATOMS: atom_id res chain seq x y z
N MET A 1 2.78 -11.14 16.66
CA MET A 1 2.39 -10.34 15.50
C MET A 1 3.25 -9.10 15.43
N LYS A 2 3.73 -8.77 14.22
CA LYS A 2 4.55 -7.59 13.99
C LYS A 2 3.76 -6.57 13.20
N HIS A 3 3.59 -5.39 13.78
CA HIS A 3 2.89 -4.29 13.12
C HIS A 3 3.86 -3.24 12.64
N LEU A 4 3.52 -2.60 11.53
CA LEU A 4 4.23 -1.42 11.05
C LEU A 4 3.23 -0.32 10.76
N ASP A 5 3.43 0.84 11.38
CA ASP A 5 2.68 2.05 11.03
C ASP A 5 3.31 2.72 9.81
N ILE A 6 2.70 3.81 9.35
CA ILE A 6 3.18 4.49 8.15
C ILE A 6 4.62 4.99 8.29
N LYS A 7 5.03 5.43 9.46
CA LYS A 7 6.40 5.90 9.68
C LYS A 7 7.39 4.75 9.57
N GLN A 8 7.05 3.61 10.13
CA GLN A 8 7.91 2.43 10.07
C GLN A 8 8.01 1.88 8.65
N ILE A 9 6.91 1.92 7.90
CA ILE A 9 6.93 1.54 6.48
C ILE A 9 7.90 2.46 5.72
N GLN A 10 7.85 3.76 5.97
CA GLN A 10 8.73 4.71 5.30
C GLN A 10 10.21 4.51 5.62
N GLU A 11 10.52 3.89 6.75
CA GLU A 11 11.91 3.53 7.09
C GLU A 11 12.40 2.35 6.26
N ILE A 12 11.49 1.51 5.76
CA ILE A 12 11.83 0.28 5.04
C ILE A 12 11.83 0.50 3.53
N ILE A 13 10.80 1.17 2.99
CA ILE A 13 10.70 1.39 1.54
C ILE A 13 10.83 2.88 1.22
N PRO A 14 11.36 3.20 0.03
CA PRO A 14 11.61 4.61 -0.33
C PRO A 14 10.38 5.37 -0.83
N HIS A 15 9.28 4.68 -1.05
CA HIS A 15 8.05 5.28 -1.56
C HIS A 15 7.52 6.36 -0.63
N ARG A 16 6.95 7.43 -1.19
CA ARG A 16 6.36 8.54 -0.43
C ARG A 16 5.06 8.96 -1.08
N HIS A 17 4.23 9.69 -0.31
CA HIS A 17 3.00 10.24 -0.85
C HIS A 17 3.30 11.06 -2.12
N PRO A 18 2.50 10.97 -3.19
CA PRO A 18 1.25 10.22 -3.27
C PRO A 18 1.41 8.77 -3.75
N PHE A 19 2.62 8.30 -3.99
CA PHE A 19 2.85 6.97 -4.56
C PHE A 19 2.96 5.86 -3.52
N LEU A 20 3.15 6.19 -2.26
CA LEU A 20 3.11 5.21 -1.17
C LEU A 20 1.65 4.84 -0.92
N LEU A 21 1.28 3.60 -1.24
CA LEU A 21 -0.11 3.15 -1.19
C LEU A 21 -0.49 2.43 0.10
N LEU A 22 0.47 1.86 0.81
CA LEU A 22 0.18 1.09 2.03
C LEU A 22 -0.15 2.02 3.19
N ASP A 23 -1.20 1.69 3.94
CA ASP A 23 -1.59 2.44 5.12
C ASP A 23 -0.94 1.88 6.39
N TYR A 24 -0.92 0.56 6.53
CA TYR A 24 -0.19 -0.09 7.62
C TYR A 24 0.07 -1.55 7.29
N VAL A 25 0.97 -2.16 8.04
CA VAL A 25 1.27 -3.58 7.95
C VAL A 25 0.76 -4.24 9.23
N GLU A 26 -0.11 -5.23 9.09
CA GLU A 26 -0.67 -5.96 10.22
C GLU A 26 0.31 -6.97 10.79
N ASP A 27 1.04 -7.65 9.91
CA ASP A 27 2.00 -8.67 10.30
C ASP A 27 3.02 -8.86 9.18
N TYR A 28 4.24 -9.21 9.53
CA TYR A 28 5.24 -9.52 8.53
C TYR A 28 6.34 -10.40 9.12
N GLU A 29 7.03 -11.12 8.24
CA GLU A 29 8.24 -11.86 8.59
C GLU A 29 9.31 -11.51 7.55
N PRO A 30 10.43 -10.90 7.97
CA PRO A 30 11.46 -10.47 7.02
C PRO A 30 11.92 -11.61 6.09
N GLY A 31 11.92 -11.32 4.79
CA GLY A 31 12.32 -12.28 3.78
C GLY A 31 11.26 -13.32 3.42
N GLU A 32 10.10 -13.31 4.06
CA GLU A 32 9.07 -14.32 3.84
C GLU A 32 7.74 -13.75 3.39
N TYR A 33 7.12 -12.86 4.19
CA TYR A 33 5.81 -12.33 3.84
C TYR A 33 5.52 -11.00 4.52
N ALA A 34 4.49 -10.31 4.01
CA ALA A 34 3.89 -9.17 4.68
C ALA A 34 2.39 -9.17 4.42
N VAL A 35 1.61 -8.83 5.44
CA VAL A 35 0.17 -8.62 5.35
C VAL A 35 -0.09 -7.14 5.56
N ALA A 36 -0.45 -6.44 4.50
CA ALA A 36 -0.58 -5.00 4.50
C ALA A 36 -2.00 -4.58 4.14
N TYR A 37 -2.35 -3.36 4.50
CA TYR A 37 -3.66 -2.79 4.23
C TYR A 37 -3.53 -1.48 3.47
N LYS A 38 -4.41 -1.33 2.49
CA LYS A 38 -4.62 -0.11 1.73
C LYS A 38 -6.07 0.29 1.91
N CYS A 39 -6.31 1.41 2.59
CA CYS A 39 -7.66 1.95 2.69
C CYS A 39 -8.07 2.57 1.36
N VAL A 40 -9.25 2.19 0.87
CA VAL A 40 -9.77 2.71 -0.40
C VAL A 40 -10.82 3.75 -0.10
N SER A 41 -10.46 5.03 -0.28
CA SER A 41 -11.35 6.16 -0.03
C SER A 41 -11.87 6.73 -1.34
N TYR A 42 -13.15 7.06 -1.37
CA TYR A 42 -13.75 7.73 -2.53
C TYR A 42 -13.04 9.04 -2.89
N ARG A 43 -12.43 9.70 -1.90
CA ARG A 43 -11.74 10.98 -2.11
C ARG A 43 -10.34 10.83 -2.68
N GLU A 44 -9.86 9.62 -2.90
CA GLU A 44 -8.56 9.44 -3.54
C GLU A 44 -8.63 9.92 -5.00
N GLU A 45 -7.54 10.56 -5.44
CA GLU A 45 -7.51 11.25 -6.73
C GLU A 45 -7.84 10.37 -7.93
N PHE A 46 -7.45 9.09 -7.91
CA PHE A 46 -7.71 8.22 -9.04
C PHE A 46 -9.20 7.97 -9.29
N PHE A 47 -10.05 8.14 -8.31
CA PHE A 47 -11.49 7.97 -8.53
C PHE A 47 -12.13 9.12 -9.31
N ALA A 48 -11.48 10.26 -9.37
CA ALA A 48 -11.95 11.37 -10.19
C ALA A 48 -11.96 11.01 -11.68
N GLY A 49 -11.04 10.13 -12.08
CA GLY A 49 -10.95 9.67 -13.46
C GLY A 49 -11.39 8.24 -13.69
N HIS A 50 -11.41 7.40 -12.65
CA HIS A 50 -11.59 5.95 -12.80
C HIS A 50 -12.61 5.39 -11.80
N PHE A 51 -13.88 5.68 -11.89
CA PHE A 51 -14.65 6.44 -12.86
C PHE A 51 -15.55 7.42 -12.11
N PRO A 52 -15.85 8.59 -12.65
CA PRO A 52 -16.63 9.59 -11.90
C PRO A 52 -18.00 9.11 -11.41
N GLN A 53 -18.68 8.31 -12.20
CA GLN A 53 -20.00 7.80 -11.85
C GLN A 53 -19.98 6.45 -11.16
N GLU A 54 -18.87 5.74 -11.25
CA GLU A 54 -18.70 4.43 -10.61
C GLU A 54 -17.23 4.27 -10.20
N PRO A 55 -16.91 4.64 -8.95
CA PRO A 55 -15.52 4.61 -8.50
C PRO A 55 -15.01 3.18 -8.39
N VAL A 56 -13.97 2.88 -9.14
CA VAL A 56 -13.30 1.58 -9.13
C VAL A 56 -11.80 1.82 -9.00
N MET A 57 -11.16 1.17 -8.04
CA MET A 57 -9.71 1.28 -7.89
C MET A 57 -9.03 0.69 -9.13
N PRO A 58 -8.15 1.47 -9.79
CA PRO A 58 -7.43 0.94 -10.96
C PRO A 58 -6.65 -0.32 -10.63
N GLY A 59 -6.77 -1.35 -11.49
CA GLY A 59 -6.08 -2.63 -11.29
C GLY A 59 -4.57 -2.48 -11.18
N VAL A 60 -3.98 -1.56 -11.95
CA VAL A 60 -2.53 -1.31 -11.89
C VAL A 60 -2.11 -0.81 -10.51
N LEU A 61 -2.96 -0.05 -9.81
CA LEU A 61 -2.65 0.42 -8.47
C LEU A 61 -2.79 -0.69 -7.43
N ILE A 62 -3.70 -1.63 -7.65
CA ILE A 62 -3.80 -2.82 -6.79
C ILE A 62 -2.51 -3.63 -6.90
N VAL A 63 -2.01 -3.84 -8.11
CA VAL A 63 -0.74 -4.54 -8.34
C VAL A 63 0.42 -3.78 -7.71
N GLU A 64 0.44 -2.45 -7.82
CA GLU A 64 1.48 -1.64 -7.19
C GLU A 64 1.45 -1.76 -5.67
N ALA A 65 0.27 -1.74 -5.06
CA ALA A 65 0.14 -1.93 -3.61
C ALA A 65 0.70 -3.29 -3.18
N LEU A 66 0.42 -4.34 -3.94
CA LEU A 66 0.98 -5.67 -3.68
C LEU A 66 2.49 -5.69 -3.81
N ALA A 67 3.04 -4.99 -4.81
CA ALA A 67 4.49 -4.88 -4.98
C ALA A 67 5.13 -4.15 -3.80
N GLN A 68 4.49 -3.11 -3.29
CA GLN A 68 4.98 -2.39 -2.11
C GLN A 68 4.98 -3.27 -0.87
N ALA A 69 3.92 -4.06 -0.67
CA ALA A 69 3.87 -5.03 0.43
C ALA A 69 5.01 -6.05 0.30
N GLY A 70 5.26 -6.54 -0.91
CA GLY A 70 6.39 -7.44 -1.17
C GLY A 70 7.74 -6.79 -0.87
N ALA A 71 7.89 -5.51 -1.20
CA ALA A 71 9.10 -4.76 -0.90
C ALA A 71 9.31 -4.65 0.62
N VAL A 72 8.25 -4.43 1.39
CA VAL A 72 8.35 -4.44 2.85
C VAL A 72 8.88 -5.78 3.35
N ALA A 73 8.36 -6.88 2.84
CA ALA A 73 8.82 -8.22 3.24
C ALA A 73 10.30 -8.44 2.93
N ILE A 74 10.76 -7.98 1.76
CA ILE A 74 12.14 -8.20 1.32
C ILE A 74 13.12 -7.28 2.01
N LEU A 75 12.76 -6.01 2.18
CA LEU A 75 13.67 -4.98 2.67
C LEU A 75 13.67 -4.81 4.19
N SER A 76 12.70 -5.40 4.84
CA SER A 76 12.58 -5.31 6.30
C SER A 76 13.67 -6.08 7.07
#